data_e671106298fe2189ba86a5300b79f1d1
#
_entry.id   e671106298fe2189ba86a5300b79f1d1
#
_cell.length_a   1.000
_cell.length_b   1.000
_cell.length_c   1.000
_cell.angle_alpha   90.00
_cell.angle_beta   90.00
_cell.angle_gamma   90.00
#
_symmetry.space_group_name_H-M   'P 1'
#
loop_
_entity.id
_entity.type
_entity.pdbx_description
1 polymer ?
#
loop_
_entity_poly.entity_id
_entity_poly.type
_entity_poly.pdbx_seq_one_letter_code
_entity_poly.pdbx_strand_id
1 'polypeptide(L)'
;MKNTDLTNTYRELDRELAILHDQLESHRSFENILFLPTPEKIRSVREKWNDLKTQVENLDAPDNVYRLVKHHLNDFLDSLKFTIEEKEHNPEAPLLDFVYYLQEIARCDRRSNEIRLDVLTRKLQAFHENQDLILNLIHTQYGENEASLSSAFARARLDMQRDQKLLNEYFPDFTEEQ
;
A
#
# COMPACT_ATOMS: atom_id res chain seq x y z
N MET A 1 -26.22 -25.28 4.37
CA MET A 1 -24.92 -24.97 5.04
C MET A 1 -25.18 -24.69 6.50
N LYS A 2 -24.38 -25.23 7.43
CA LYS A 2 -24.51 -24.89 8.86
C LYS A 2 -24.05 -23.44 9.04
N ASN A 3 -24.71 -22.65 9.87
CA ASN A 3 -24.36 -21.25 10.15
C ASN A 3 -22.85 -21.03 10.45
N THR A 4 -22.19 -22.03 11.03
CA THR A 4 -20.76 -22.00 11.35
C THR A 4 -19.89 -21.93 10.08
N ASP A 5 -20.24 -22.67 9.03
CA ASP A 5 -19.48 -22.71 7.77
C ASP A 5 -19.60 -21.36 7.04
N LEU A 6 -20.81 -20.78 7.04
CA LEU A 6 -21.05 -19.49 6.43
C LEU A 6 -20.26 -18.37 7.16
N THR A 7 -20.28 -18.34 8.49
CA THR A 7 -19.52 -17.38 9.28
C THR A 7 -18.01 -17.48 9.00
N ASN A 8 -17.48 -18.69 8.87
CA ASN A 8 -16.07 -18.90 8.56
C ASN A 8 -15.73 -18.38 7.15
N THR A 9 -16.59 -18.64 6.15
CA THR A 9 -16.41 -18.11 4.79
C THR A 9 -16.35 -16.58 4.78
N TYR A 10 -17.23 -15.90 5.51
CA TYR A 10 -17.20 -14.45 5.63
C TYR A 10 -15.89 -13.93 6.26
N ARG A 11 -15.42 -14.59 7.33
CA ARG A 11 -14.16 -14.21 8.00
C ARG A 11 -12.94 -14.44 7.08
N GLU A 12 -12.96 -15.50 6.30
CA GLU A 12 -11.88 -15.79 5.37
C GLU A 12 -11.80 -14.76 4.26
N LEU A 13 -12.94 -14.36 3.69
CA LEU A 13 -13.00 -13.31 2.69
C LEU A 13 -12.56 -11.94 3.23
N ASP A 14 -13.00 -11.57 4.42
CA ASP A 14 -12.55 -10.35 5.09
C ASP A 14 -11.03 -10.35 5.28
N ARG A 15 -10.47 -11.48 5.71
CA ARG A 15 -9.02 -11.67 5.84
C ARG A 15 -8.28 -11.56 4.49
N GLU A 16 -8.78 -12.19 3.44
CA GLU A 16 -8.17 -12.14 2.11
C GLU A 16 -8.20 -10.72 1.52
N LEU A 17 -9.28 -9.97 1.75
CA LEU A 17 -9.39 -8.56 1.37
C LEU A 17 -8.39 -7.70 2.16
N ALA A 18 -8.23 -7.95 3.46
CA ALA A 18 -7.25 -7.25 4.28
C ALA A 18 -5.81 -7.54 3.83
N ILE A 19 -5.49 -8.78 3.45
CA ILE A 19 -4.18 -9.15 2.88
C ILE A 19 -3.93 -8.39 1.56
N LEU A 20 -4.92 -8.34 0.68
CA LEU A 20 -4.79 -7.61 -0.59
C LEU A 20 -4.60 -6.11 -0.36
N HIS A 21 -5.33 -5.54 0.58
CA HIS A 21 -5.17 -4.15 1.00
C HIS A 21 -3.76 -3.88 1.53
N ASP A 22 -3.25 -4.74 2.41
CA ASP A 22 -1.92 -4.62 2.99
C ASP A 22 -0.80 -4.70 1.93
N GLN A 23 -0.99 -5.50 0.87
CA GLN A 23 -0.08 -5.55 -0.26
C GLN A 23 -0.07 -4.24 -1.06
N LEU A 24 -1.23 -3.62 -1.29
CA LEU A 24 -1.37 -2.37 -2.04
C LEU A 24 -0.87 -1.17 -1.24
N GLU A 25 -1.17 -1.13 0.06
CA GLU A 25 -0.81 -0.06 0.98
C GLU A 25 0.51 -0.39 1.71
N SER A 26 1.57 -0.68 0.95
CA SER A 26 2.86 -1.13 1.49
C SER A 26 3.48 -0.14 2.49
N HIS A 27 3.11 1.16 2.42
CA HIS A 27 3.57 2.16 3.39
C HIS A 27 3.05 1.91 4.80
N ARG A 28 1.93 1.21 4.97
CA ARG A 28 1.36 0.81 6.27
C ARG A 28 1.78 -0.58 6.70
N SER A 29 2.30 -1.37 5.77
CA SER A 29 2.68 -2.76 6.03
C SER A 29 4.10 -2.88 6.59
N PHE A 30 4.29 -3.84 7.48
CA PHE A 30 5.59 -4.24 8.01
C PHE A 30 6.17 -5.46 7.29
N GLU A 31 5.31 -6.23 6.66
CA GLU A 31 5.66 -7.43 5.90
C GLU A 31 5.86 -7.09 4.42
N ASN A 32 4.95 -6.29 3.85
CA ASN A 32 5.06 -5.81 2.48
C ASN A 32 5.91 -4.54 2.45
N ILE A 33 7.17 -4.68 2.07
CA ILE A 33 8.16 -3.60 2.17
C ILE A 33 7.94 -2.53 1.11
N LEU A 34 7.62 -2.92 -0.13
CA LEU A 34 7.45 -2.02 -1.26
C LEU A 34 6.48 -2.61 -2.29
N PHE A 35 5.50 -1.83 -2.72
CA PHE A 35 4.64 -2.16 -3.85
C PHE A 35 5.15 -1.44 -5.09
N LEU A 36 5.54 -2.21 -6.11
CA LEU A 36 5.93 -1.67 -7.41
C LEU A 36 4.82 -1.97 -8.43
N PRO A 37 4.15 -0.94 -8.98
CA PRO A 37 3.01 -1.11 -9.88
C PRO A 37 3.46 -1.47 -11.31
N THR A 38 4.22 -2.57 -11.45
CA THR A 38 4.52 -3.12 -12.78
C THR A 38 3.27 -3.66 -13.43
N PRO A 39 3.19 -3.71 -14.78
CA PRO A 39 2.03 -4.27 -15.48
C PRO A 39 1.65 -5.68 -15.02
N GLU A 40 2.64 -6.53 -14.73
CA GLU A 40 2.44 -7.89 -14.25
C GLU A 40 1.85 -7.88 -12.83
N LYS A 41 2.37 -7.01 -11.95
CA LYS A 41 1.90 -6.91 -10.57
C LYS A 41 0.47 -6.37 -10.52
N ILE A 42 0.17 -5.34 -11.29
CA ILE A 42 -1.20 -4.79 -11.41
C ILE A 42 -2.16 -5.84 -11.94
N ARG A 43 -1.78 -6.60 -12.97
CA ARG A 43 -2.59 -7.70 -13.50
C ARG A 43 -2.89 -8.74 -12.43
N SER A 44 -1.87 -9.23 -11.72
CA SER A 44 -2.02 -10.22 -10.66
C SER A 44 -2.95 -9.75 -9.54
N VAL A 45 -2.84 -8.50 -9.13
CA VAL A 45 -3.70 -7.90 -8.11
C VAL A 45 -5.15 -7.77 -8.60
N ARG A 46 -5.36 -7.40 -9.88
CA ARG A 46 -6.69 -7.34 -10.50
C ARG A 46 -7.35 -8.71 -10.59
N GLU A 47 -6.59 -9.73 -10.95
CA GLU A 47 -7.08 -11.11 -10.99
C GLU A 47 -7.55 -11.54 -9.59
N LYS A 48 -6.73 -11.33 -8.56
CA LYS A 48 -7.10 -11.63 -7.16
C LYS A 48 -8.34 -10.85 -6.72
N TRP A 49 -8.43 -9.56 -7.05
CA TRP A 49 -9.60 -8.73 -6.76
C TRP A 49 -10.87 -9.26 -7.44
N ASN A 50 -10.80 -9.65 -8.72
CA ASN A 50 -11.92 -10.22 -9.45
C ASN A 50 -12.40 -11.55 -8.84
N ASP A 51 -11.46 -12.40 -8.41
CA ASP A 51 -11.78 -13.66 -7.74
C ASP A 51 -12.50 -13.41 -6.41
N LEU A 52 -12.01 -12.49 -5.59
CA LEU A 52 -12.64 -12.12 -4.31
C LEU A 52 -14.02 -11.49 -4.54
N LYS A 53 -14.16 -10.62 -5.54
CA LYS A 53 -15.45 -10.03 -5.92
C LYS A 53 -16.47 -11.12 -6.28
N THR A 54 -16.08 -12.07 -7.12
CA THR A 54 -16.93 -13.19 -7.51
C THR A 54 -17.36 -14.01 -6.29
N GLN A 55 -16.46 -14.26 -5.35
CA GLN A 55 -16.76 -14.97 -4.12
C GLN A 55 -17.75 -14.22 -3.23
N VAL A 56 -17.55 -12.89 -3.05
CA VAL A 56 -18.47 -12.03 -2.28
C VAL A 56 -19.85 -11.95 -2.93
N GLU A 57 -19.93 -11.81 -4.26
CA GLU A 57 -21.19 -11.79 -4.99
C GLU A 57 -21.99 -13.08 -4.78
N ASN A 58 -21.33 -14.22 -4.73
CA ASN A 58 -21.94 -15.55 -4.54
C ASN A 58 -22.23 -15.91 -3.08
N LEU A 59 -21.90 -15.05 -2.11
CA LEU A 59 -22.21 -15.30 -0.70
C LEU A 59 -23.72 -15.29 -0.43
N ASP A 60 -24.19 -16.31 0.28
CA ASP A 60 -25.53 -16.32 0.85
C ASP A 60 -25.67 -15.27 1.96
N ALA A 61 -26.75 -14.52 1.97
CA ALA A 61 -27.06 -13.55 3.00
C ALA A 61 -28.47 -13.83 3.59
N PRO A 62 -28.62 -14.87 4.42
CA PRO A 62 -29.91 -15.38 4.87
C PRO A 62 -30.67 -14.41 5.77
N ASP A 63 -29.99 -13.52 6.46
CA ASP A 63 -30.57 -12.56 7.37
C ASP A 63 -29.95 -11.15 7.26
N ASN A 64 -30.41 -10.23 8.09
CA ASN A 64 -29.97 -8.84 8.07
C ASN A 64 -28.50 -8.68 8.46
N VAL A 65 -27.98 -9.53 9.34
CA VAL A 65 -26.58 -9.45 9.79
C VAL A 65 -25.67 -9.84 8.63
N TYR A 66 -25.94 -10.95 7.95
CA TYR A 66 -25.15 -11.38 6.80
C TYR A 66 -25.27 -10.37 5.63
N ARG A 67 -26.45 -9.76 5.43
CA ARG A 67 -26.61 -8.68 4.44
C ARG A 67 -25.73 -7.47 4.75
N LEU A 68 -25.65 -7.05 6.01
CA LEU A 68 -24.81 -5.94 6.43
C LEU A 68 -23.32 -6.26 6.23
N VAL A 69 -22.89 -7.47 6.62
CA VAL A 69 -21.48 -7.89 6.43
C VAL A 69 -21.15 -8.01 4.94
N LYS A 70 -22.03 -8.57 4.13
CA LYS A 70 -21.85 -8.62 2.68
C LYS A 70 -21.73 -7.22 2.06
N HIS A 71 -22.51 -6.26 2.54
CA HIS A 71 -22.40 -4.86 2.12
C HIS A 71 -21.03 -4.29 2.48
N HIS A 72 -20.56 -4.50 3.71
CA HIS A 72 -19.22 -4.09 4.14
C HIS A 72 -18.10 -4.69 3.27
N LEU A 73 -18.18 -5.97 2.91
CA LEU A 73 -17.20 -6.59 1.99
C LEU A 73 -17.23 -5.95 0.59
N ASN A 74 -18.40 -5.58 0.08
CA ASN A 74 -18.52 -4.87 -1.19
C ASN A 74 -17.92 -3.46 -1.12
N ASP A 75 -18.18 -2.70 -0.05
CA ASP A 75 -17.59 -1.39 0.17
C ASP A 75 -16.05 -1.48 0.23
N PHE A 76 -15.54 -2.55 0.86
CA PHE A 76 -14.09 -2.81 0.91
C PHE A 76 -13.53 -3.14 -0.48
N LEU A 77 -14.22 -3.96 -1.28
CA LEU A 77 -13.87 -4.25 -2.67
C LEU A 77 -13.82 -2.99 -3.53
N ASP A 78 -14.78 -2.09 -3.36
CA ASP A 78 -14.81 -0.82 -4.10
C ASP A 78 -13.63 0.09 -3.70
N SER A 79 -13.30 0.14 -2.42
CA SER A 79 -12.09 0.83 -1.93
C SER A 79 -10.81 0.25 -2.53
N LEU A 80 -10.67 -1.07 -2.54
CA LEU A 80 -9.51 -1.75 -3.15
C LEU A 80 -9.42 -1.49 -4.65
N LYS A 81 -10.54 -1.48 -5.35
CA LYS A 81 -10.57 -1.15 -6.78
C LYS A 81 -9.99 0.24 -7.03
N PHE A 82 -10.44 1.22 -6.24
CA PHE A 82 -9.92 2.59 -6.33
C PHE A 82 -8.40 2.64 -6.08
N THR A 83 -7.92 1.95 -5.05
CA THR A 83 -6.47 1.87 -4.74
C THR A 83 -5.69 1.21 -5.88
N ILE A 84 -6.20 0.14 -6.49
CA ILE A 84 -5.56 -0.51 -7.66
C ILE A 84 -5.48 0.46 -8.83
N GLU A 85 -6.57 1.17 -9.15
CA GLU A 85 -6.62 2.16 -10.23
C GLU A 85 -5.66 3.33 -9.96
N GLU A 86 -5.57 3.81 -8.72
CA GLU A 86 -4.61 4.83 -8.33
C GLU A 86 -3.17 4.36 -8.54
N LYS A 87 -2.81 3.16 -8.05
CA LYS A 87 -1.46 2.59 -8.22
C LYS A 87 -1.10 2.37 -9.69
N GLU A 88 -2.06 1.99 -10.53
CA GLU A 88 -1.84 1.78 -11.96
C GLU A 88 -1.60 3.09 -12.72
N HIS A 89 -2.32 4.16 -12.35
CA HIS A 89 -2.28 5.43 -13.06
C HIS A 89 -1.35 6.47 -12.42
N ASN A 90 -0.82 6.19 -11.23
CA ASN A 90 0.10 7.07 -10.53
C ASN A 90 1.49 6.42 -10.41
N PRO A 91 2.41 6.68 -11.35
CA PRO A 91 3.75 6.10 -11.35
C PRO A 91 4.62 6.65 -10.21
N GLU A 92 4.21 7.75 -9.58
CA GLU A 92 4.86 8.29 -8.38
C GLU A 92 4.48 7.49 -7.11
N ALA A 93 3.51 6.58 -7.19
CA ALA A 93 3.01 5.85 -6.02
C ALA A 93 4.15 5.23 -5.17
N PRO A 94 5.20 4.59 -5.74
CA PRO A 94 6.30 4.07 -4.94
C PRO A 94 7.08 5.14 -4.17
N LEU A 95 7.23 6.34 -4.74
CA LEU A 95 7.88 7.48 -4.07
C LEU A 95 6.99 8.03 -2.96
N LEU A 96 5.70 8.20 -3.24
CA LEU A 96 4.74 8.70 -2.26
C LEU A 96 4.53 7.70 -1.11
N ASP A 97 4.48 6.41 -1.40
CA ASP A 97 4.40 5.36 -0.39
C ASP A 97 5.60 5.42 0.56
N PHE A 98 6.80 5.65 0.04
CA PHE A 98 7.98 5.82 0.87
C PHE A 98 7.89 7.05 1.77
N VAL A 99 7.47 8.20 1.22
CA VAL A 99 7.26 9.45 1.98
C VAL A 99 6.20 9.25 3.07
N TYR A 100 5.05 8.66 2.73
CA TYR A 100 4.00 8.35 3.69
C TYR A 100 4.48 7.40 4.79
N TYR A 101 5.30 6.42 4.45
CA TYR A 101 5.89 5.53 5.44
C TYR A 101 6.76 6.29 6.45
N LEU A 102 7.60 7.23 6.01
CA LEU A 102 8.39 8.07 6.92
C LEU A 102 7.52 8.84 7.90
N GLN A 103 6.39 9.38 7.43
CA GLN A 103 5.42 10.08 8.29
C GLN A 103 4.73 9.13 9.28
N GLU A 104 4.33 7.95 8.83
CA GLU A 104 3.70 6.94 9.70
C GLU A 104 4.66 6.47 10.80
N ILE A 105 5.91 6.16 10.45
CA ILE A 105 6.90 5.70 11.45
C ILE A 105 7.21 6.79 12.48
N ALA A 106 7.22 8.06 12.07
CA ALA A 106 7.47 9.18 12.95
C ALA A 106 6.30 9.46 13.89
N ARG A 107 5.06 9.41 13.41
CA ARG A 107 3.87 9.94 14.11
C ARG A 107 2.98 8.87 14.73
N CYS A 108 2.79 7.77 14.05
CA CYS A 108 1.71 6.82 14.34
C CYS A 108 2.20 5.47 14.87
N ASP A 109 3.43 5.10 14.56
CA ASP A 109 3.96 3.80 14.96
C ASP A 109 4.29 3.76 16.46
N ARG A 110 3.58 2.91 17.19
CA ARG A 110 3.73 2.73 18.65
C ARG A 110 4.71 1.63 19.05
N ARG A 111 5.37 0.99 18.10
CA ARG A 111 6.36 -0.05 18.38
C ARG A 111 7.64 0.55 18.93
N SER A 112 8.52 -0.31 19.45
CA SER A 112 9.84 0.13 19.92
C SER A 112 10.65 0.79 18.79
N ASN A 113 11.55 1.69 19.14
CA ASN A 113 12.44 2.35 18.18
C ASN A 113 13.25 1.34 17.37
N GLU A 114 13.72 0.28 18.00
CA GLU A 114 14.48 -0.80 17.35
C GLU A 114 13.68 -1.44 16.20
N ILE A 115 12.40 -1.81 16.43
CA ILE A 115 11.54 -2.39 15.41
C ILE A 115 11.27 -1.38 14.30
N ARG A 116 10.99 -0.13 14.64
CA ARG A 116 10.74 0.94 13.66
C ARG A 116 11.95 1.17 12.75
N LEU A 117 13.16 1.18 13.34
CA LEU A 117 14.41 1.33 12.61
C LEU A 117 14.70 0.15 11.68
N ASP A 118 14.46 -1.09 12.14
CA ASP A 118 14.62 -2.28 11.30
C ASP A 118 13.72 -2.21 10.06
N VAL A 119 12.44 -1.87 10.25
CA VAL A 119 11.52 -1.75 9.12
C VAL A 119 11.90 -0.59 8.19
N LEU A 120 12.31 0.56 8.75
CA LEU A 120 12.79 1.70 7.95
C LEU A 120 14.00 1.30 7.11
N THR A 121 14.98 0.64 7.70
CA THR A 121 16.18 0.18 7.00
C THR A 121 15.83 -0.75 5.84
N ARG A 122 14.96 -1.73 6.06
CA ARG A 122 14.49 -2.65 5.01
C ARG A 122 13.75 -1.92 3.88
N LYS A 123 12.93 -0.91 4.19
CA LYS A 123 12.25 -0.11 3.16
C LYS A 123 13.22 0.76 2.37
N LEU A 124 14.18 1.39 3.03
CA LEU A 124 15.24 2.16 2.36
C LEU A 124 16.06 1.28 1.41
N GLN A 125 16.45 0.10 1.88
CA GLN A 125 17.19 -0.86 1.08
C GLN A 125 16.39 -1.31 -0.14
N ALA A 126 15.12 -1.72 0.05
CA ALA A 126 14.24 -2.13 -1.04
C ALA A 126 14.03 -1.00 -2.06
N PHE A 127 13.87 0.24 -1.59
CA PHE A 127 13.76 1.40 -2.47
C PHE A 127 15.04 1.61 -3.28
N HIS A 128 16.21 1.54 -2.63
CA HIS A 128 17.50 1.68 -3.30
C HIS A 128 17.75 0.58 -4.35
N GLU A 129 17.46 -0.67 -4.00
CA GLU A 129 17.60 -1.83 -4.91
C GLU A 129 16.68 -1.74 -6.13
N ASN A 130 15.56 -1.04 -6.03
CA ASN A 130 14.57 -0.90 -7.11
C ASN A 130 14.54 0.49 -7.75
N GLN A 131 15.50 1.37 -7.45
CA GLN A 131 15.47 2.76 -7.93
C GLN A 131 15.36 2.88 -9.46
N ASP A 132 16.08 2.06 -10.22
CA ASP A 132 16.04 2.10 -11.68
C ASP A 132 14.68 1.66 -12.23
N LEU A 133 14.05 0.67 -11.59
CA LEU A 133 12.70 0.22 -11.97
C LEU A 133 11.67 1.30 -11.67
N ILE A 134 11.77 1.97 -10.52
CA ILE A 134 10.90 3.09 -10.13
C ILE A 134 11.03 4.24 -11.14
N LEU A 135 12.26 4.62 -11.48
CA LEU A 135 12.51 5.65 -12.48
C LEU A 135 11.95 5.27 -13.85
N ASN A 136 12.11 4.01 -14.27
CA ASN A 136 11.57 3.52 -15.54
C ASN A 136 10.02 3.54 -15.54
N LEU A 137 9.36 3.18 -14.44
CA LEU A 137 7.90 3.26 -14.33
C LEU A 137 7.44 4.72 -14.47
N ILE A 138 8.10 5.66 -13.78
CA ILE A 138 7.78 7.09 -13.86
C ILE A 138 7.98 7.60 -15.28
N HIS A 139 9.12 7.30 -15.93
CA HIS A 139 9.40 7.71 -17.31
C HIS A 139 8.41 7.13 -18.32
N THR A 140 8.04 5.87 -18.18
CA THR A 140 7.08 5.20 -19.07
C THR A 140 5.71 5.88 -19.03
N GLN A 141 5.28 6.34 -17.86
CA GLN A 141 3.97 6.98 -17.67
C GLN A 141 3.96 8.44 -18.13
N TYR A 142 4.98 9.22 -17.75
CA TYR A 142 5.02 10.64 -18.09
C TYR A 142 5.62 10.91 -19.47
N GLY A 143 6.27 9.93 -20.07
CA GLY A 143 6.92 10.05 -21.38
C GLY A 143 7.94 11.19 -21.42
N GLU A 144 7.92 11.97 -22.51
CA GLU A 144 8.81 13.11 -22.70
C GLU A 144 8.33 14.39 -22.01
N ASN A 145 7.32 14.32 -21.13
CA ASN A 145 6.81 15.51 -20.45
C ASN A 145 7.74 15.89 -19.28
N GLU A 146 8.88 16.53 -19.60
CA GLU A 146 9.87 17.00 -18.63
C GLU A 146 9.28 17.88 -17.53
N ALA A 147 8.26 18.66 -17.82
CA ALA A 147 7.63 19.54 -16.84
C ALA A 147 6.90 18.75 -15.75
N SER A 148 6.17 17.70 -16.15
CA SER A 148 5.47 16.81 -15.19
C SER A 148 6.46 16.01 -14.35
N LEU A 149 7.50 15.46 -14.98
CA LEU A 149 8.58 14.75 -14.28
C LEU A 149 9.28 15.67 -13.27
N SER A 150 9.68 16.88 -13.70
CA SER A 150 10.33 17.86 -12.83
C SER A 150 9.45 18.25 -11.65
N SER A 151 8.16 18.43 -11.87
CA SER A 151 7.18 18.73 -10.81
C SER A 151 7.05 17.58 -9.82
N ALA A 152 6.97 16.33 -10.30
CA ALA A 152 6.88 15.14 -9.48
C ALA A 152 8.09 14.96 -8.56
N PHE A 153 9.30 15.07 -9.13
CA PHE A 153 10.54 14.98 -8.35
C PHE A 153 10.70 16.15 -7.38
N ALA A 154 10.32 17.38 -7.77
CA ALA A 154 10.37 18.54 -6.88
C ALA A 154 9.45 18.36 -5.67
N ARG A 155 8.24 17.84 -5.89
CA ARG A 155 7.30 17.53 -4.81
C ARG A 155 7.84 16.45 -3.88
N ALA A 156 8.28 15.31 -4.41
CA ALA A 156 8.86 14.23 -3.62
C ALA A 156 10.07 14.71 -2.80
N ARG A 157 10.94 15.54 -3.38
CA ARG A 157 12.09 16.13 -2.69
C ARG A 157 11.67 17.03 -1.52
N LEU A 158 10.66 17.89 -1.72
CA LEU A 158 10.16 18.77 -0.67
C LEU A 158 9.55 17.96 0.50
N ASP A 159 8.80 16.94 0.17
CA ASP A 159 8.20 16.05 1.17
C ASP A 159 9.29 15.27 1.94
N MET A 160 10.29 14.73 1.27
CA MET A 160 11.44 14.08 1.92
C MET A 160 12.21 15.04 2.85
N GLN A 161 12.44 16.29 2.43
CA GLN A 161 13.12 17.29 3.28
C GLN A 161 12.30 17.62 4.53
N ARG A 162 10.97 17.69 4.41
CA ARG A 162 10.09 17.86 5.56
C ARG A 162 10.15 16.66 6.50
N ASP A 163 10.12 15.46 5.95
CA ASP A 163 10.09 14.23 6.71
C ASP A 163 11.44 13.91 7.37
N GLN A 164 12.55 14.33 6.76
CA GLN A 164 13.87 14.29 7.41
C GLN A 164 13.89 15.11 8.72
N LYS A 165 13.23 16.26 8.75
CA LYS A 165 13.09 17.03 10.00
C LYS A 165 12.29 16.27 11.04
N LEU A 166 11.20 15.62 10.63
CA LEU A 166 10.39 14.79 11.54
C LEU A 166 11.21 13.60 12.07
N LEU A 167 11.95 12.92 11.22
CA LEU A 167 12.82 11.80 11.65
C LEU A 167 13.84 12.28 12.67
N ASN A 168 14.51 13.40 12.45
CA ASN A 168 15.48 13.97 13.40
C ASN A 168 14.82 14.38 14.73
N GLU A 169 13.56 14.84 14.70
CA GLU A 169 12.80 15.19 15.90
C GLU A 169 12.42 13.95 16.73
N TYR A 170 11.97 12.88 16.06
CA TYR A 170 11.52 11.65 16.73
C TYR A 170 12.62 10.64 16.99
N PHE A 171 13.75 10.75 16.31
CA PHE A 171 14.93 9.88 16.45
C PHE A 171 16.20 10.74 16.52
N PRO A 172 16.39 11.50 17.60
CA PRO A 172 17.52 12.45 17.74
C PRO A 172 18.91 11.76 17.71
N ASP A 173 18.95 10.45 17.98
CA ASP A 173 20.19 9.66 17.95
C ASP A 173 20.48 9.06 16.56
N PHE A 174 19.65 9.39 15.55
CA PHE A 174 19.84 8.95 14.16
C PHE A 174 20.90 9.85 13.52
N THR A 175 22.16 9.43 13.58
CA THR A 175 23.25 10.16 12.92
C THR A 175 23.44 9.69 11.49
N GLU A 176 23.99 10.57 10.62
CA GLU A 176 24.24 10.31 9.19
C GLU A 176 25.18 9.10 8.94
N GLU A 177 25.71 8.47 9.97
CA GLU A 177 26.63 7.32 9.88
C GLU A 177 25.93 5.96 10.02
N GLN A 178 24.60 5.91 10.17
CA GLN A 178 23.80 4.69 10.22
C GLN A 178 22.81 4.63 9.05
#